data_7c0bf99e557e569b27b49b42590d2f95
#
_entry.id   7c0bf99e557e569b27b49b42590d2f95
#
_cell.length_a   1.000
_cell.length_b   1.000
_cell.length_c   1.000
_cell.angle_alpha   90.00
_cell.angle_beta   90.00
_cell.angle_gamma   90.00
#
_symmetry.space_group_name_H-M   'P 1'
#
loop_
_entity.id
_entity.type
_entity.pdbx_description
1 polymer ?
#
loop_
_entity_poly.entity_id
_entity_poly.type
_entity_poly.pdbx_seq_one_letter_code
_entity_poly.pdbx_strand_id
1 'polypeptide(L)'
;PTLFFLREGEIIPLPWQEIEICGRRIKECRFQAVPGDVMVTVSDGVIHAGIGGVLNLGWQWDDVADYLKKLVKKNPDARSLSQWLITACEQLYACRPGDDTTALVLKIRTPRTLTVAVGPPQNREDDRKIVQLLREEAGKKVVCGGTTGSILARELGTEIKVDLKNLDPEVPPY
;
A
#
# COMPACT_ATOMS: atom_id res chain seq x y z
N PRO A 1 -2.14 -15.37 -16.80
CA PRO A 1 -2.23 -14.87 -15.42
C PRO A 1 -3.68 -14.70 -14.98
N THR A 2 -3.96 -15.03 -13.73
CA THR A 2 -5.27 -14.89 -13.12
C THR A 2 -5.35 -13.57 -12.34
N LEU A 3 -6.45 -12.84 -12.47
CA LEU A 3 -6.68 -11.58 -11.77
C LEU A 3 -7.84 -11.71 -10.78
N PHE A 4 -7.59 -11.29 -9.55
CA PHE A 4 -8.59 -11.09 -8.50
C PHE A 4 -8.75 -9.60 -8.26
N PHE A 5 -9.98 -9.10 -8.29
CA PHE A 5 -10.28 -7.72 -7.94
C PHE A 5 -11.17 -7.71 -6.69
N LEU A 6 -10.67 -7.07 -5.63
CA LEU A 6 -11.35 -7.00 -4.35
C LEU A 6 -11.76 -5.55 -4.05
N ARG A 7 -13.01 -5.39 -3.69
CA ARG A 7 -13.59 -4.14 -3.19
C ARG A 7 -14.38 -4.46 -1.93
N GLU A 8 -14.16 -3.68 -0.88
CA GLU A 8 -14.81 -3.88 0.43
C GLU A 8 -14.64 -5.29 1.01
N GLY A 9 -13.51 -5.95 0.66
CA GLY A 9 -13.18 -7.29 1.13
C GLY A 9 -13.83 -8.45 0.36
N GLU A 10 -14.60 -8.15 -0.70
CA GLU A 10 -15.24 -9.17 -1.53
C GLU A 10 -14.66 -9.16 -2.96
N ILE A 11 -14.68 -10.34 -3.60
CA ILE A 11 -14.27 -10.47 -5.01
C ILE A 11 -15.38 -9.90 -5.90
N ILE A 12 -15.02 -8.93 -6.72
CA ILE A 12 -15.92 -8.29 -7.68
C ILE A 12 -15.59 -8.78 -9.09
N PRO A 13 -16.56 -9.29 -9.85
CA PRO A 13 -16.35 -9.64 -11.25
C PRO A 13 -16.07 -8.39 -12.08
N LEU A 14 -15.06 -8.47 -12.94
CA LEU A 14 -14.69 -7.37 -13.82
C LEU A 14 -15.45 -7.46 -15.17
N PRO A 15 -15.81 -6.32 -15.78
CA PRO A 15 -16.51 -6.27 -17.07
C PRO A 15 -15.52 -6.51 -18.23
N TRP A 16 -15.13 -7.76 -18.42
CA TRP A 16 -14.22 -8.15 -19.49
C TRP A 16 -14.84 -8.01 -20.87
N GLN A 17 -14.08 -7.47 -21.81
CA GLN A 17 -14.40 -7.43 -23.24
C GLN A 17 -13.27 -8.11 -24.01
N GLU A 18 -13.62 -8.87 -25.04
CA GLU A 18 -12.64 -9.43 -25.97
C GLU A 18 -12.41 -8.42 -27.09
N ILE A 19 -11.16 -8.08 -27.32
CA ILE A 19 -10.71 -7.25 -28.42
C ILE A 19 -9.69 -8.02 -29.27
N GLU A 20 -9.60 -7.72 -30.54
CA GLU A 20 -8.60 -8.30 -31.44
C GLU A 20 -7.53 -7.26 -31.78
N ILE A 21 -6.26 -7.62 -31.49
CA ILE A 21 -5.09 -6.79 -31.85
C ILE A 21 -4.11 -7.66 -32.60
N CYS A 22 -3.81 -7.29 -33.86
CA CYS A 22 -2.87 -8.02 -34.72
C CYS A 22 -3.18 -9.52 -34.83
N GLY A 23 -4.46 -9.88 -34.99
CA GLY A 23 -4.91 -11.27 -35.11
C GLY A 23 -4.91 -12.08 -33.82
N ARG A 24 -4.67 -11.45 -32.67
CA ARG A 24 -4.70 -12.09 -31.35
C ARG A 24 -5.87 -11.55 -30.53
N ARG A 25 -6.64 -12.45 -29.94
CA ARG A 25 -7.70 -12.10 -29.00
C ARG A 25 -7.09 -11.76 -27.63
N ILE A 26 -7.44 -10.59 -27.11
CA ILE A 26 -7.01 -10.06 -25.82
C ILE A 26 -8.25 -9.75 -25.01
N LYS A 27 -8.22 -10.03 -23.70
CA LYS A 27 -9.25 -9.59 -22.78
C LYS A 27 -8.87 -8.22 -22.22
N GLU A 28 -9.72 -7.24 -22.45
CA GLU A 28 -9.60 -5.89 -21.90
C GLU A 28 -10.69 -5.64 -20.88
N CYS A 29 -10.36 -4.87 -19.85
CA CYS A 29 -11.31 -4.42 -18.86
C CYS A 29 -11.01 -2.96 -18.50
N ARG A 30 -12.05 -2.12 -18.47
CA ARG A 30 -11.97 -0.71 -18.04
C ARG A 30 -12.95 -0.47 -16.92
N PHE A 31 -12.45 0.02 -15.80
CA PHE A 31 -13.27 0.35 -14.64
C PHE A 31 -12.63 1.47 -13.83
N GLN A 32 -13.43 2.13 -13.01
CA GLN A 32 -12.95 3.15 -12.09
C GLN A 32 -12.52 2.51 -10.78
N ALA A 33 -11.23 2.63 -10.46
CA ALA A 33 -10.70 2.23 -9.17
C ALA A 33 -10.96 3.31 -8.11
N VAL A 34 -11.25 2.88 -6.88
CA VAL A 34 -11.47 3.75 -5.73
C VAL A 34 -10.52 3.39 -4.58
N PRO A 35 -10.23 4.33 -3.66
CA PRO A 35 -9.41 4.02 -2.50
C PRO A 35 -10.00 2.85 -1.69
N GLY A 36 -9.13 1.88 -1.37
CA GLY A 36 -9.53 0.63 -0.72
C GLY A 36 -9.55 -0.58 -1.66
N ASP A 37 -9.64 -0.37 -2.97
CA ASP A 37 -9.55 -1.47 -3.94
C ASP A 37 -8.21 -2.17 -3.90
N VAL A 38 -8.25 -3.48 -4.09
CA VAL A 38 -7.07 -4.34 -4.18
C VAL A 38 -7.15 -5.19 -5.44
N MET A 39 -6.11 -5.16 -6.25
CA MET A 39 -5.94 -6.06 -7.40
C MET A 39 -4.79 -7.01 -7.12
N VAL A 40 -5.03 -8.29 -7.34
CA VAL A 40 -4.01 -9.33 -7.19
C VAL A 40 -3.94 -10.13 -8.48
N THR A 41 -2.80 -10.07 -9.14
CA THR A 41 -2.53 -10.87 -10.33
C THR A 41 -1.52 -11.95 -10.00
N VAL A 42 -1.83 -13.18 -10.37
CA VAL A 42 -0.99 -14.34 -10.08
C VAL A 42 -0.69 -15.16 -11.34
N SER A 43 0.47 -15.84 -11.31
CA SER A 43 0.76 -16.88 -12.28
C SER A 43 -0.02 -18.16 -11.95
N ASP A 44 -0.02 -19.10 -12.87
CA ASP A 44 -0.61 -20.44 -12.71
C ASP A 44 0.04 -21.25 -11.58
N GLY A 45 1.33 -21.04 -11.31
CA GLY A 45 1.99 -21.64 -10.15
C GLY A 45 1.34 -21.32 -8.81
N VAL A 46 0.62 -20.20 -8.67
CA VAL A 46 -0.17 -19.93 -7.45
C VAL A 46 -1.44 -20.79 -7.42
N ILE A 47 -2.15 -20.86 -8.56
CA ILE A 47 -3.42 -21.61 -8.68
C ILE A 47 -3.19 -23.12 -8.52
N HIS A 48 -2.04 -23.60 -8.97
CA HIS A 48 -1.65 -25.00 -8.92
C HIS A 48 -0.74 -25.35 -7.73
N ALA A 49 -0.56 -24.41 -6.77
CA ALA A 49 0.29 -24.65 -5.62
C ALA A 49 -0.16 -25.91 -4.86
N GLY A 50 0.80 -26.80 -4.55
CA GLY A 50 0.56 -28.03 -3.84
C GLY A 50 0.02 -29.20 -4.68
N ILE A 51 -0.12 -29.06 -6.01
CA ILE A 51 -0.59 -30.11 -6.90
C ILE A 51 0.33 -31.35 -6.82
N GLY A 52 -0.28 -32.54 -6.74
CA GLY A 52 0.44 -33.81 -6.63
C GLY A 52 1.17 -34.02 -5.30
N GLY A 53 1.01 -33.11 -4.34
CA GLY A 53 1.57 -33.18 -2.99
C GLY A 53 0.49 -33.04 -1.92
N VAL A 54 0.43 -31.87 -1.30
CA VAL A 54 -0.55 -31.59 -0.23
C VAL A 54 -1.99 -31.51 -0.74
N LEU A 55 -2.17 -31.08 -1.98
CA LEU A 55 -3.46 -30.93 -2.64
C LEU A 55 -3.51 -31.74 -3.95
N ASN A 56 -4.59 -32.48 -4.18
CA ASN A 56 -4.73 -33.30 -5.41
C ASN A 56 -4.80 -32.45 -6.68
N LEU A 57 -5.55 -31.32 -6.64
CA LEU A 57 -5.81 -30.45 -7.79
C LEU A 57 -5.08 -29.11 -7.70
N GLY A 58 -4.23 -28.92 -6.69
CA GLY A 58 -3.62 -27.63 -6.37
C GLY A 58 -4.57 -26.69 -5.63
N TRP A 59 -4.08 -25.47 -5.40
CA TRP A 59 -4.81 -24.42 -4.69
C TRP A 59 -5.72 -23.66 -5.66
N GLN A 60 -6.87 -24.18 -5.95
CA GLN A 60 -7.77 -23.68 -7.00
C GLN A 60 -8.19 -22.21 -6.83
N TRP A 61 -8.77 -21.64 -7.88
CA TRP A 61 -9.19 -20.23 -7.93
C TRP A 61 -10.07 -19.84 -6.73
N ASP A 62 -11.07 -20.66 -6.39
CA ASP A 62 -12.01 -20.36 -5.31
C ASP A 62 -11.31 -20.32 -3.95
N ASP A 63 -10.38 -21.23 -3.69
CA ASP A 63 -9.61 -21.28 -2.45
C ASP A 63 -8.66 -20.09 -2.31
N VAL A 64 -8.00 -19.68 -3.41
CA VAL A 64 -7.17 -18.45 -3.44
C VAL A 64 -8.04 -17.23 -3.20
N ALA A 65 -9.21 -17.15 -3.82
CA ALA A 65 -10.16 -16.06 -3.63
C ALA A 65 -10.61 -15.94 -2.16
N ASP A 66 -10.97 -17.07 -1.54
CA ASP A 66 -11.38 -17.09 -0.14
C ASP A 66 -10.23 -16.74 0.83
N TYR A 67 -9.02 -17.16 0.50
CA TYR A 67 -7.83 -16.78 1.25
C TYR A 67 -7.57 -15.28 1.16
N LEU A 68 -7.63 -14.71 -0.05
CA LEU A 68 -7.47 -13.28 -0.26
C LEU A 68 -8.52 -12.45 0.48
N LYS A 69 -9.80 -12.86 0.46
CA LYS A 69 -10.87 -12.20 1.23
C LYS A 69 -10.55 -12.16 2.74
N LYS A 70 -10.03 -13.26 3.29
CA LYS A 70 -9.62 -13.32 4.70
C LYS A 70 -8.44 -12.40 5.01
N LEU A 71 -7.45 -12.34 4.11
CA LEU A 71 -6.27 -11.50 4.28
C LEU A 71 -6.60 -10.01 4.19
N VAL A 72 -7.38 -9.61 3.20
CA VAL A 72 -7.72 -8.19 2.97
C VAL A 72 -8.49 -7.58 4.14
N LYS A 73 -9.29 -8.37 4.87
CA LYS A 73 -9.99 -7.92 6.10
C LYS A 73 -9.03 -7.44 7.20
N LYS A 74 -7.77 -7.90 7.20
CA LYS A 74 -6.73 -7.41 8.12
C LYS A 74 -6.12 -6.06 7.68
N ASN A 75 -6.58 -5.50 6.56
CA ASN A 75 -6.11 -4.26 5.97
C ASN A 75 -4.58 -4.16 5.75
N PRO A 76 -3.92 -5.21 5.20
CA PRO A 76 -2.49 -5.20 4.98
C PRO A 76 -2.09 -4.16 3.93
N ASP A 77 -0.81 -3.79 3.90
CA ASP A 77 -0.24 -3.15 2.72
C ASP A 77 -0.03 -4.16 1.58
N ALA A 78 0.24 -3.66 0.37
CA ALA A 78 0.39 -4.50 -0.81
C ALA A 78 1.57 -5.48 -0.68
N ARG A 79 2.67 -5.06 -0.04
CA ARG A 79 3.85 -5.88 0.19
C ARG A 79 3.54 -7.05 1.12
N SER A 80 2.92 -6.78 2.25
CA SER A 80 2.54 -7.82 3.22
C SER A 80 1.57 -8.82 2.59
N LEU A 81 0.59 -8.34 1.80
CA LEU A 81 -0.36 -9.22 1.14
C LEU A 81 0.31 -10.15 0.13
N SER A 82 1.23 -9.64 -0.70
CA SER A 82 1.98 -10.47 -1.64
C SER A 82 2.89 -11.48 -0.92
N GLN A 83 3.57 -11.08 0.15
CA GLN A 83 4.41 -11.97 0.94
C GLN A 83 3.60 -13.11 1.58
N TRP A 84 2.45 -12.81 2.17
CA TRP A 84 1.60 -13.85 2.77
C TRP A 84 1.08 -14.84 1.73
N LEU A 85 0.73 -14.34 0.53
CA LEU A 85 0.29 -15.21 -0.56
C LEU A 85 1.41 -16.15 -1.01
N ILE A 86 2.61 -15.63 -1.24
CA ILE A 86 3.77 -16.45 -1.63
C ILE A 86 4.16 -17.43 -0.53
N THR A 87 4.18 -17.01 0.74
CA THR A 87 4.46 -17.92 1.86
C THR A 87 3.46 -19.06 1.93
N ALA A 88 2.18 -18.80 1.66
CA ALA A 88 1.18 -19.87 1.58
C ALA A 88 1.47 -20.85 0.43
N CYS A 89 1.88 -20.35 -0.74
CA CYS A 89 2.30 -21.19 -1.86
C CYS A 89 3.53 -22.06 -1.49
N GLU A 90 4.55 -21.47 -0.84
CA GLU A 90 5.74 -22.21 -0.37
C GLU A 90 5.37 -23.36 0.57
N GLN A 91 4.43 -23.13 1.50
CA GLN A 91 3.93 -24.17 2.40
C GLN A 91 3.19 -25.28 1.64
N LEU A 92 2.33 -24.92 0.68
CA LEU A 92 1.61 -25.87 -0.15
C LEU A 92 2.54 -26.72 -1.02
N TYR A 93 3.62 -26.13 -1.52
CA TYR A 93 4.67 -26.82 -2.27
C TYR A 93 5.65 -27.61 -1.37
N ALA A 94 5.45 -27.60 -0.03
CA ALA A 94 6.40 -28.19 0.92
C ALA A 94 7.86 -27.71 0.68
N CYS A 95 8.03 -26.42 0.38
CA CYS A 95 9.30 -25.77 0.04
C CYS A 95 9.99 -26.36 -1.23
N ARG A 96 9.25 -27.01 -2.10
CA ARG A 96 9.72 -27.55 -3.40
C ARG A 96 8.78 -27.08 -4.51
N PRO A 97 8.91 -25.84 -4.97
CA PRO A 97 8.02 -25.31 -6.01
C PRO A 97 8.13 -26.15 -7.30
N GLY A 98 6.97 -26.51 -7.82
CA GLY A 98 6.86 -27.26 -9.07
C GLY A 98 6.78 -26.37 -10.31
N ASP A 99 6.55 -25.07 -10.11
CA ASP A 99 6.39 -24.08 -11.18
C ASP A 99 6.72 -22.67 -10.67
N ASP A 100 6.96 -21.74 -11.60
CA ASP A 100 7.20 -20.32 -11.33
C ASP A 100 5.99 -19.67 -10.67
N THR A 101 6.17 -19.23 -9.44
CA THR A 101 5.11 -18.69 -8.61
C THR A 101 5.29 -17.20 -8.42
N THR A 102 4.42 -16.42 -9.08
CA THR A 102 4.48 -14.95 -9.06
C THR A 102 3.16 -14.36 -8.57
N ALA A 103 3.24 -13.36 -7.70
CA ALA A 103 2.10 -12.57 -7.25
C ALA A 103 2.41 -11.08 -7.34
N LEU A 104 1.56 -10.33 -8.06
CA LEU A 104 1.57 -8.87 -8.12
C LEU A 104 0.35 -8.34 -7.37
N VAL A 105 0.57 -7.45 -6.42
CA VAL A 105 -0.50 -6.81 -5.64
C VAL A 105 -0.47 -5.31 -5.85
N LEU A 106 -1.61 -4.75 -6.25
CA LEU A 106 -1.86 -3.32 -6.33
C LEU A 106 -2.95 -2.96 -5.33
N LYS A 107 -2.66 -2.00 -4.45
CA LYS A 107 -3.64 -1.45 -3.51
C LYS A 107 -3.85 0.02 -3.79
N ILE A 108 -5.09 0.40 -4.09
CA ILE A 108 -5.47 1.79 -4.33
C ILE A 108 -5.66 2.48 -2.97
N ARG A 109 -5.01 3.62 -2.80
CA ARG A 109 -5.11 4.40 -1.56
C ARG A 109 -5.21 5.89 -1.86
N THR A 110 -5.78 6.63 -0.95
CA THR A 110 -5.65 8.09 -0.97
C THR A 110 -4.19 8.50 -0.83
N PRO A 111 -3.73 9.51 -1.57
CA PRO A 111 -2.39 10.04 -1.40
C PRO A 111 -2.14 10.45 0.05
N ARG A 112 -0.94 10.16 0.55
CA ARG A 112 -0.47 10.68 1.84
C ARG A 112 0.47 11.83 1.55
N THR A 113 0.09 13.03 1.99
CA THR A 113 0.92 14.22 1.85
C THR A 113 1.75 14.44 3.12
N LEU A 114 2.97 14.92 2.93
CA LEU A 114 3.85 15.38 3.97
C LEU A 114 4.35 16.76 3.57
N THR A 115 4.05 17.77 4.38
CA THR A 115 4.55 19.13 4.20
C THR A 115 5.70 19.36 5.16
N VAL A 116 6.83 19.79 4.63
CA VAL A 116 8.05 19.99 5.41
C VAL A 116 8.42 21.47 5.36
N ALA A 117 8.53 22.12 6.52
CA ALA A 117 9.10 23.45 6.65
C ALA A 117 10.56 23.36 7.08
N VAL A 118 11.47 23.88 6.26
CA VAL A 118 12.91 23.85 6.50
C VAL A 118 13.47 25.27 6.49
N GLY A 119 13.98 25.70 7.63
CA GLY A 119 14.51 27.04 7.83
C GLY A 119 13.43 28.12 8.06
N PRO A 120 13.82 29.26 8.68
CA PRO A 120 12.93 30.38 8.89
C PRO A 120 12.72 31.16 7.57
N PRO A 121 11.62 31.92 7.45
CA PRO A 121 11.47 32.89 6.37
C PRO A 121 12.63 33.89 6.35
N GLN A 122 12.90 34.46 5.16
CA GLN A 122 13.95 35.48 5.02
C GLN A 122 13.56 36.76 5.79
N ASN A 123 12.28 37.12 5.75
CA ASN A 123 11.76 38.29 6.44
C ASN A 123 10.87 37.87 7.59
N ARG A 124 11.02 38.53 8.72
CA ARG A 124 10.22 38.26 9.93
C ARG A 124 8.71 38.53 9.74
N GLU A 125 8.36 39.38 8.79
CA GLU A 125 6.98 39.68 8.42
C GLU A 125 6.27 38.45 7.79
N ASP A 126 7.03 37.52 7.21
CA ASP A 126 6.52 36.29 6.61
C ASP A 126 6.34 35.15 7.62
N ASP A 127 6.67 35.34 8.90
CA ASP A 127 6.52 34.31 9.93
C ASP A 127 5.07 33.79 10.01
N ARG A 128 4.09 34.70 9.96
CA ARG A 128 2.67 34.33 9.94
C ARG A 128 2.25 33.59 8.69
N LYS A 129 2.84 33.95 7.57
CA LYS A 129 2.51 33.34 6.27
C LYS A 129 2.94 31.87 6.19
N ILE A 130 4.15 31.54 6.67
CA ILE A 130 4.59 30.14 6.71
C ILE A 130 3.70 29.29 7.62
N VAL A 131 3.25 29.83 8.74
CA VAL A 131 2.33 29.16 9.66
C VAL A 131 0.97 28.91 9.00
N GLN A 132 0.45 29.91 8.28
CA GLN A 132 -0.81 29.78 7.55
C GLN A 132 -0.71 28.73 6.45
N LEU A 133 0.34 28.75 5.61
CA LEU A 133 0.60 27.75 4.58
C LEU A 133 0.64 26.33 5.17
N LEU A 134 1.37 26.13 6.28
CA LEU A 134 1.41 24.84 6.94
C LEU A 134 0.05 24.40 7.50
N ARG A 135 -0.80 25.32 7.95
CA ARG A 135 -2.14 24.98 8.45
C ARG A 135 -3.10 24.57 7.35
N GLU A 136 -3.03 25.23 6.20
CA GLU A 136 -3.92 25.01 5.05
C GLU A 136 -3.62 23.69 4.33
N GLU A 137 -2.36 23.26 4.36
CA GLU A 137 -1.97 21.99 3.73
C GLU A 137 -2.55 20.78 4.43
N ALA A 138 -2.97 19.78 3.63
CA ALA A 138 -3.45 18.51 4.17
C ALA A 138 -2.30 17.58 4.57
N GLY A 139 -2.59 16.60 5.45
CA GLY A 139 -1.64 15.54 5.80
C GLY A 139 -0.73 15.87 6.98
N LYS A 140 0.40 15.13 7.06
CA LYS A 140 1.39 15.31 8.13
C LYS A 140 2.26 16.53 7.86
N LYS A 141 2.67 17.17 8.94
CA LYS A 141 3.56 18.33 8.90
C LYS A 141 4.81 18.05 9.70
N VAL A 142 5.96 18.39 9.11
CA VAL A 142 7.26 18.29 9.77
C VAL A 142 7.92 19.66 9.72
N VAL A 143 8.48 20.06 10.83
CA VAL A 143 9.21 21.32 10.98
C VAL A 143 10.64 20.99 11.33
N CYS A 144 11.58 21.42 10.50
CA CYS A 144 13.00 21.19 10.69
C CYS A 144 13.71 22.44 11.19
N GLY A 145 14.47 22.27 12.26
CA GLY A 145 15.27 23.32 12.89
C GLY A 145 14.55 24.06 14.03
N GLY A 146 15.31 24.32 15.11
CA GLY A 146 14.81 24.93 16.33
C GLY A 146 14.23 26.34 16.13
N THR A 147 14.86 27.17 15.28
CA THR A 147 14.37 28.51 14.96
C THR A 147 13.01 28.47 14.28
N THR A 148 12.84 27.59 13.29
CA THR A 148 11.55 27.41 12.59
C THR A 148 10.48 26.89 13.54
N GLY A 149 10.83 25.93 14.40
CA GLY A 149 9.96 25.42 15.45
C GLY A 149 9.51 26.52 16.43
N SER A 150 10.44 27.35 16.87
CA SER A 150 10.14 28.47 17.79
C SER A 150 9.22 29.53 17.15
N ILE A 151 9.39 29.82 15.86
CA ILE A 151 8.50 30.70 15.12
C ILE A 151 7.10 30.13 15.09
N LEU A 152 6.95 28.85 14.72
CA LEU A 152 5.65 28.20 14.69
C LEU A 152 4.99 28.17 16.07
N ALA A 153 5.73 27.81 17.11
CA ALA A 153 5.21 27.77 18.47
C ALA A 153 4.69 29.15 18.91
N ARG A 154 5.45 30.20 18.64
CA ARG A 154 5.05 31.59 18.96
C ARG A 154 3.79 32.02 18.20
N GLU A 155 3.74 31.80 16.89
CA GLU A 155 2.60 32.24 16.06
C GLU A 155 1.33 31.39 16.31
N LEU A 156 1.49 30.14 16.74
CA LEU A 156 0.38 29.25 17.09
C LEU A 156 -0.06 29.39 18.56
N GLY A 157 0.71 30.11 19.37
CA GLY A 157 0.45 30.22 20.81
C GLY A 157 0.58 28.89 21.57
N THR A 158 1.51 28.04 21.14
CA THR A 158 1.74 26.70 21.69
C THR A 158 3.17 26.55 22.21
N GLU A 159 3.41 25.52 23.02
CA GLU A 159 4.74 25.19 23.52
C GLU A 159 5.33 23.99 22.76
N ILE A 160 6.65 24.02 22.54
CA ILE A 160 7.38 22.90 22.02
C ILE A 160 7.59 21.89 23.15
N LYS A 161 7.12 20.66 22.96
CA LYS A 161 7.34 19.55 23.89
C LYS A 161 8.36 18.58 23.29
N VAL A 162 9.36 18.23 24.10
CA VAL A 162 10.34 17.21 23.73
C VAL A 162 9.83 15.85 24.21
N ASP A 163 9.69 14.89 23.31
CA ASP A 163 9.35 13.50 23.65
C ASP A 163 10.64 12.71 23.89
N LEU A 164 11.04 12.60 25.15
CA LEU A 164 12.22 11.83 25.56
C LEU A 164 11.97 10.32 25.64
N LYS A 165 10.73 9.85 25.44
CA LYS A 165 10.41 8.41 25.53
C LYS A 165 10.71 7.65 24.23
N ASN A 166 10.78 8.35 23.11
CA ASN A 166 11.04 7.79 21.78
C ASN A 166 12.40 8.28 21.23
N LEU A 167 13.43 8.23 22.04
CA LEU A 167 14.79 8.57 21.60
C LEU A 167 15.30 7.45 20.67
N ASP A 168 15.64 7.81 19.45
CA ASP A 168 16.38 6.97 18.54
C ASP A 168 17.88 7.18 18.83
N PRO A 169 18.63 6.12 19.17
CA PRO A 169 20.07 6.25 19.44
C PRO A 169 20.90 6.78 18.27
N GLU A 170 20.40 6.60 17.03
CA GLU A 170 21.05 7.06 15.81
C GLU A 170 20.68 8.47 15.40
N VAL A 171 19.63 9.05 16.02
CA VAL A 171 19.16 10.40 15.73
C VAL A 171 19.26 11.25 17.00
N PRO A 172 20.17 12.23 17.05
CA PRO A 172 20.30 13.08 18.24
C PRO A 172 19.00 13.84 18.51
N PRO A 173 18.59 13.96 19.79
CA PRO A 173 17.42 14.76 20.16
C PRO A 173 17.70 16.24 19.85
N TYR A 174 16.79 16.88 19.17
CA TYR A 174 16.80 18.34 18.91
C TYR A 174 15.78 19.05 19.77
#